data_bed93fb7d5e3a9e48dbf72930bdf2391
#
_entry.id   bed93fb7d5e3a9e48dbf72930bdf2391
#
_cell.length_a   1.000
_cell.length_b   1.000
_cell.length_c   1.000
_cell.angle_alpha   90.00
_cell.angle_beta   90.00
_cell.angle_gamma   90.00
#
_symmetry.space_group_name_H-M   'P 1'
#
loop_
_entity.id
_entity.type
_entity.pdbx_description
1 polymer ?
#
loop_
_entity_poly.entity_id
_entity_poly.type
_entity_poly.pdbx_seq_one_letter_code
_entity_poly.pdbx_strand_id
1 'polypeptide(L)'
;MTTDSPQHNAYLEEILQFMPRDRVYTDELRTLTWGTDAGFYRLIPKIVVVTANEEEVVKLLQAATRHEIPVTFRAGGTSLSGQAITDSVLIVAARRWLDYKIGPNAETITVQPGIVGSHLNRILAPYGRMFAPDPASKNSAMVGGIIVNNASGMNCGTHANSDRILKSLRIILADGTLLDTADEDSKAAFAKSHPALLNEIIAIRDGIRADEELKRRIRFKYSIKNVTGLNLLPFITFNDPFAVSYTHLRAHETVLD
;
A
#
# COMPACT_ATOMS: atom_id res chain seq x y z
N MET A 1 17.14 -16.87 17.97
CA MET A 1 16.06 -15.92 17.68
C MET A 1 14.79 -16.55 18.21
N THR A 2 14.15 -15.93 19.18
CA THR A 2 12.86 -16.33 19.73
C THR A 2 12.08 -15.09 20.11
N THR A 3 10.77 -15.19 20.17
CA THR A 3 9.86 -14.17 20.71
C THR A 3 9.22 -14.70 21.99
N ASP A 4 8.51 -13.88 22.71
CA ASP A 4 7.73 -14.24 23.89
C ASP A 4 6.39 -14.96 23.57
N SER A 5 6.08 -15.17 22.30
CA SER A 5 4.84 -15.76 21.79
C SER A 5 5.11 -17.07 21.04
N PRO A 6 4.56 -18.20 21.46
CA PRO A 6 4.72 -19.48 20.75
C PRO A 6 4.27 -19.42 19.29
N GLN A 7 3.20 -18.70 18.99
CA GLN A 7 2.65 -18.53 17.66
C GLN A 7 3.59 -17.74 16.74
N HIS A 8 4.20 -16.67 17.27
CA HIS A 8 5.23 -15.92 16.53
C HIS A 8 6.52 -16.73 16.35
N ASN A 9 6.85 -17.64 17.29
CA ASN A 9 8.01 -18.51 17.12
C ASN A 9 7.78 -19.54 16.01
N ALA A 10 6.60 -20.16 15.91
CA ALA A 10 6.26 -21.08 14.84
C ALA A 10 6.30 -20.36 13.45
N TYR A 11 5.75 -19.16 13.38
CA TYR A 11 5.87 -18.32 12.18
C TYR A 11 7.34 -18.01 11.84
N LEU A 12 8.13 -17.63 12.84
CA LEU A 12 9.55 -17.32 12.67
C LEU A 12 10.35 -18.52 12.13
N GLU A 13 10.11 -19.72 12.69
CA GLU A 13 10.75 -20.96 12.22
C GLU A 13 10.42 -21.23 10.75
N GLU A 14 9.17 -21.04 10.34
CA GLU A 14 8.76 -21.22 8.95
C GLU A 14 9.41 -20.20 8.02
N ILE A 15 9.36 -18.92 8.34
CA ILE A 15 9.92 -17.89 7.46
C ILE A 15 11.44 -17.97 7.33
N LEU A 16 12.14 -18.45 8.33
CA LEU A 16 13.59 -18.67 8.27
C LEU A 16 14.03 -19.79 7.30
N GLN A 17 13.10 -20.57 6.78
CA GLN A 17 13.39 -21.57 5.73
C GLN A 17 13.60 -20.91 4.36
N PHE A 18 13.05 -19.72 4.12
CA PHE A 18 13.16 -19.02 2.85
C PHE A 18 13.66 -17.56 2.97
N MET A 19 13.60 -16.96 4.15
CA MET A 19 14.12 -15.60 4.37
C MET A 19 15.56 -15.64 4.87
N PRO A 20 16.47 -14.84 4.30
CA PRO A 20 17.83 -14.66 4.83
C PRO A 20 17.82 -14.13 6.26
N ARG A 21 18.62 -14.75 7.14
CA ARG A 21 18.66 -14.40 8.57
C ARG A 21 19.07 -12.95 8.84
N ASP A 22 19.90 -12.36 7.99
CA ASP A 22 20.33 -10.96 8.08
C ASP A 22 19.25 -9.95 7.77
N ARG A 23 18.10 -10.41 7.27
CA ARG A 23 16.92 -9.61 6.96
C ARG A 23 15.73 -9.86 7.89
N VAL A 24 15.90 -10.69 8.93
CA VAL A 24 14.89 -10.99 9.94
C VAL A 24 15.41 -10.56 11.31
N TYR A 25 14.70 -9.66 11.98
CA TYR A 25 15.11 -9.10 13.26
C TYR A 25 14.09 -9.44 14.35
N THR A 26 14.58 -9.96 15.48
CA THR A 26 13.79 -10.32 16.67
C THR A 26 14.46 -9.84 17.96
N ASP A 27 15.65 -9.27 17.87
CA ASP A 27 16.34 -8.72 19.06
C ASP A 27 15.77 -7.36 19.45
N GLU A 28 15.79 -7.09 20.73
CA GLU A 28 15.19 -5.93 21.36
C GLU A 28 15.68 -4.60 20.74
N LEU A 29 16.98 -4.49 20.49
CA LEU A 29 17.55 -3.24 19.97
C LEU A 29 17.02 -2.92 18.57
N ARG A 30 17.03 -3.91 17.66
CA ARG A 30 16.57 -3.70 16.28
C ARG A 30 15.07 -3.53 16.21
N THR A 31 14.28 -4.34 16.94
CA THR A 31 12.81 -4.19 16.96
C THR A 31 12.38 -2.85 17.56
N LEU A 32 13.08 -2.36 18.60
CA LEU A 32 12.82 -1.05 19.18
C LEU A 32 12.99 0.08 18.15
N THR A 33 13.99 0.00 17.26
CA THR A 33 14.22 1.03 16.23
C THR A 33 13.09 1.09 15.19
N TRP A 34 12.33 0.02 15.03
CA TRP A 34 11.17 -0.05 14.14
C TRP A 34 9.84 0.25 14.82
N GLY A 35 9.85 0.48 16.14
CA GLY A 35 8.66 0.67 16.95
C GLY A 35 7.99 2.04 16.83
N THR A 36 8.53 2.95 16.01
CA THR A 36 7.96 4.30 15.79
C THR A 36 7.87 4.62 14.31
N ASP A 37 6.90 5.44 13.92
CA ASP A 37 6.84 6.11 12.62
C ASP A 37 7.15 7.62 12.80
N ALA A 38 6.60 8.51 11.97
CA ALA A 38 6.74 9.96 12.14
C ALA A 38 5.73 10.54 13.14
N GLY A 39 4.82 9.72 13.68
CA GLY A 39 3.90 10.07 14.74
C GLY A 39 4.51 9.93 16.14
N PHE A 40 3.70 10.15 17.15
CA PHE A 40 4.08 10.00 18.56
C PHE A 40 3.69 8.64 19.17
N TYR A 41 3.04 7.78 18.39
CA TYR A 41 2.68 6.43 18.79
C TYR A 41 3.89 5.49 18.75
N ARG A 42 3.85 4.46 19.59
CA ARG A 42 4.87 3.41 19.63
C ARG A 42 4.23 2.05 19.81
N LEU A 43 4.54 1.11 18.90
CA LEU A 43 4.27 -0.31 19.04
C LEU A 43 5.52 -1.07 18.59
N ILE A 44 6.10 -1.87 19.48
CA ILE A 44 7.36 -2.57 19.18
C ILE A 44 7.03 -3.91 18.52
N PRO A 45 7.46 -4.12 17.25
CA PRO A 45 7.19 -5.38 16.57
C PRO A 45 7.94 -6.55 17.21
N LYS A 46 7.33 -7.73 17.23
CA LYS A 46 8.00 -8.97 17.67
C LYS A 46 8.99 -9.47 16.62
N ILE A 47 8.65 -9.29 15.34
CA ILE A 47 9.47 -9.71 14.21
C ILE A 47 9.45 -8.59 13.16
N VAL A 48 10.62 -8.23 12.66
CA VAL A 48 10.77 -7.32 11.50
C VAL A 48 11.40 -8.10 10.35
N VAL A 49 10.77 -8.06 9.18
CA VAL A 49 11.24 -8.76 7.99
C VAL A 49 11.46 -7.75 6.85
N VAL A 50 12.68 -7.67 6.34
CA VAL A 50 13.02 -6.80 5.21
C VAL A 50 12.96 -7.61 3.91
N THR A 51 11.97 -7.30 3.07
CA THR A 51 11.72 -7.99 1.80
C THR A 51 12.50 -7.37 0.64
N ALA A 52 12.74 -8.18 -0.41
CA ALA A 52 13.44 -7.76 -1.60
C ALA A 52 12.65 -8.01 -2.90
N ASN A 53 11.60 -8.83 -2.88
CA ASN A 53 10.81 -9.20 -4.05
C ASN A 53 9.40 -9.65 -3.65
N GLU A 54 8.53 -9.80 -4.66
CA GLU A 54 7.13 -10.19 -4.48
C GLU A 54 6.98 -11.63 -3.95
N GLU A 55 7.84 -12.55 -4.38
CA GLU A 55 7.77 -13.95 -3.94
C GLU A 55 7.96 -14.08 -2.42
N GLU A 56 8.90 -13.31 -1.86
CA GLU A 56 9.08 -13.25 -0.41
C GLU A 56 7.84 -12.73 0.30
N VAL A 57 7.21 -11.66 -0.22
CA VAL A 57 5.98 -11.10 0.33
C VAL A 57 4.83 -12.11 0.29
N VAL A 58 4.64 -12.79 -0.84
CA VAL A 58 3.61 -13.84 -0.99
C VAL A 58 3.80 -14.94 0.06
N LYS A 59 5.01 -15.48 0.19
CA LYS A 59 5.32 -16.54 1.16
C LYS A 59 5.11 -16.07 2.61
N LEU A 60 5.50 -14.84 2.93
CA LEU A 60 5.30 -14.25 4.26
C LEU A 60 3.81 -14.10 4.60
N LEU A 61 2.98 -13.64 3.65
CA LEU A 61 1.53 -13.51 3.86
C LEU A 61 0.86 -14.87 4.01
N GLN A 62 1.22 -15.84 3.18
CA GLN A 62 0.71 -17.22 3.30
C GLN A 62 1.08 -17.87 4.63
N ALA A 63 2.32 -17.67 5.10
CA ALA A 63 2.74 -18.13 6.42
C ALA A 63 1.96 -17.39 7.53
N ALA A 64 1.77 -16.07 7.42
CA ALA A 64 1.02 -15.29 8.38
C ALA A 64 -0.45 -15.77 8.48
N THR A 65 -1.07 -16.09 7.36
CA THR A 65 -2.43 -16.67 7.33
C THR A 65 -2.48 -18.03 8.03
N ARG A 66 -1.51 -18.92 7.76
CA ARG A 66 -1.46 -20.26 8.42
C ARG A 66 -1.29 -20.19 9.93
N HIS A 67 -0.51 -19.23 10.40
CA HIS A 67 -0.24 -19.03 11.82
C HIS A 67 -1.16 -18.02 12.49
N GLU A 68 -2.14 -17.46 11.76
CA GLU A 68 -3.06 -16.42 12.25
C GLU A 68 -2.31 -15.21 12.85
N ILE A 69 -1.22 -14.79 12.18
CA ILE A 69 -0.34 -13.70 12.63
C ILE A 69 -0.74 -12.39 11.93
N PRO A 70 -1.07 -11.33 12.69
CA PRO A 70 -1.25 -10.00 12.13
C PRO A 70 0.06 -9.45 11.53
N VAL A 71 -0.02 -8.86 10.34
CA VAL A 71 1.12 -8.24 9.66
C VAL A 71 0.83 -6.78 9.35
N THR A 72 1.85 -5.96 9.41
CA THR A 72 1.81 -4.54 9.00
C THR A 72 2.91 -4.28 7.98
N PHE A 73 2.59 -3.58 6.91
CA PHE A 73 3.58 -3.16 5.92
C PHE A 73 4.17 -1.79 6.26
N ARG A 74 5.46 -1.63 5.92
CA ARG A 74 6.16 -0.37 6.07
C ARG A 74 7.07 -0.11 4.87
N ALA A 75 6.99 1.09 4.31
CA ALA A 75 7.96 1.64 3.39
C ALA A 75 8.82 2.68 4.12
N GLY A 76 8.60 3.98 3.91
CA GLY A 76 9.37 5.05 4.55
C GLY A 76 9.03 5.31 6.02
N GLY A 77 7.89 4.82 6.52
CA GLY A 77 7.45 5.06 7.90
C GLY A 77 7.16 6.53 8.21
N THR A 78 6.66 7.27 7.25
CA THR A 78 6.37 8.72 7.38
C THR A 78 4.94 9.03 7.79
N SER A 79 4.16 8.02 8.18
CA SER A 79 2.82 8.18 8.74
C SER A 79 2.87 8.97 10.06
N LEU A 80 1.83 9.77 10.30
CA LEU A 80 1.61 10.48 11.56
C LEU A 80 0.56 9.80 12.45
N SER A 81 -0.11 8.76 11.95
CA SER A 81 -1.27 8.12 12.57
C SER A 81 -1.02 6.65 12.98
N GLY A 82 0.25 6.25 13.13
CA GLY A 82 0.61 4.90 13.57
C GLY A 82 0.40 3.79 12.55
N GLN A 83 0.23 4.11 11.27
CA GLN A 83 -0.09 3.14 10.21
C GLN A 83 1.08 2.20 9.86
N ALA A 84 2.31 2.59 10.22
CA ALA A 84 3.53 1.87 9.89
C ALA A 84 4.19 1.23 11.11
N ILE A 85 3.43 1.01 12.19
CA ILE A 85 3.89 0.36 13.43
C ILE A 85 2.96 -0.79 13.81
N THR A 86 3.47 -1.75 14.56
CA THR A 86 2.73 -2.94 15.02
C THR A 86 3.43 -3.53 16.23
N ASP A 87 2.70 -4.30 17.01
CA ASP A 87 3.21 -5.15 18.08
C ASP A 87 3.35 -6.64 17.64
N SER A 88 3.18 -6.92 16.35
CA SER A 88 3.27 -8.25 15.77
C SER A 88 4.40 -8.32 14.72
N VAL A 89 4.09 -8.58 13.46
CA VAL A 89 5.08 -8.71 12.37
C VAL A 89 5.08 -7.46 11.50
N LEU A 90 6.24 -6.83 11.35
CA LEU A 90 6.46 -5.69 10.46
C LEU A 90 7.18 -6.16 9.19
N ILE A 91 6.51 -6.04 8.05
CA ILE A 91 7.08 -6.35 6.73
C ILE A 91 7.55 -5.06 6.07
N VAL A 92 8.86 -4.95 5.82
CA VAL A 92 9.48 -3.74 5.28
C VAL A 92 9.74 -3.91 3.78
N ALA A 93 8.99 -3.15 2.96
CA ALA A 93 9.15 -3.05 1.51
C ALA A 93 9.74 -1.67 1.17
N ALA A 94 11.06 -1.51 1.30
CA ALA A 94 11.75 -0.23 1.22
C ALA A 94 13.01 -0.29 0.34
N ARG A 95 14.20 -0.28 0.93
CA ARG A 95 15.50 -0.06 0.26
C ARG A 95 15.89 -1.10 -0.80
N ARG A 96 15.21 -2.24 -0.87
CA ARG A 96 15.43 -3.30 -1.87
C ARG A 96 14.41 -3.30 -2.99
N TRP A 97 13.49 -2.32 -3.00
CA TRP A 97 12.40 -2.15 -3.95
C TRP A 97 12.58 -0.83 -4.69
N LEU A 98 13.63 -0.76 -5.53
CA LEU A 98 14.06 0.50 -6.16
C LEU A 98 13.99 0.48 -7.69
N ASP A 99 13.50 -0.61 -8.29
CA ASP A 99 13.43 -0.72 -9.74
C ASP A 99 12.33 0.18 -10.30
N TYR A 100 12.60 0.69 -11.50
CA TYR A 100 11.64 1.48 -12.27
C TYR A 100 11.80 1.26 -13.77
N LYS A 101 10.73 1.52 -14.51
CA LYS A 101 10.71 1.48 -15.97
C LYS A 101 9.93 2.67 -16.50
N ILE A 102 10.58 3.50 -17.32
CA ILE A 102 9.95 4.63 -18.00
C ILE A 102 9.25 4.10 -19.25
N GLY A 103 7.99 4.46 -19.40
CA GLY A 103 7.18 4.13 -20.58
C GLY A 103 7.50 5.04 -21.78
N PRO A 104 6.85 4.77 -22.92
CA PRO A 104 7.04 5.58 -24.13
C PRO A 104 6.83 7.08 -23.87
N ASN A 105 7.69 7.90 -24.44
CA ASN A 105 7.65 9.37 -24.31
C ASN A 105 7.62 9.90 -22.88
N ALA A 106 8.00 9.08 -21.88
CA ALA A 106 7.89 9.38 -20.45
C ALA A 106 6.48 9.81 -20.01
N GLU A 107 5.43 9.31 -20.66
CA GLU A 107 4.04 9.54 -20.25
C GLU A 107 3.64 8.71 -19.04
N THR A 108 4.30 7.58 -18.85
CA THR A 108 4.12 6.70 -17.70
C THR A 108 5.44 6.26 -17.13
N ILE A 109 5.45 5.91 -15.85
CA ILE A 109 6.56 5.23 -15.19
C ILE A 109 6.00 4.13 -14.31
N THR A 110 6.55 2.92 -14.42
CA THR A 110 6.32 1.84 -13.47
C THR A 110 7.40 1.90 -12.41
N VAL A 111 7.04 1.85 -11.15
CA VAL A 111 7.98 2.00 -10.03
C VAL A 111 7.69 1.00 -8.92
N GLN A 112 8.72 0.53 -8.29
CA GLN A 112 8.61 -0.26 -7.06
C GLN A 112 8.37 0.65 -5.84
N PRO A 113 7.76 0.13 -4.75
CA PRO A 113 7.28 0.91 -3.62
C PRO A 113 8.34 1.63 -2.81
N GLY A 114 9.61 1.22 -2.86
CA GLY A 114 10.70 1.76 -2.04
C GLY A 114 11.37 3.03 -2.58
N ILE A 115 10.99 3.48 -3.78
CA ILE A 115 11.54 4.72 -4.35
C ILE A 115 11.02 5.93 -3.58
N VAL A 116 11.91 6.79 -3.11
CA VAL A 116 11.55 8.04 -2.41
C VAL A 116 10.98 9.05 -3.42
N GLY A 117 9.90 9.76 -3.05
CA GLY A 117 9.20 10.70 -3.94
C GLY A 117 10.10 11.76 -4.57
N SER A 118 11.02 12.36 -3.80
CA SER A 118 12.00 13.30 -4.35
C SER A 118 13.03 12.65 -5.28
N HIS A 119 13.35 11.37 -5.08
CA HIS A 119 14.21 10.63 -6.00
C HIS A 119 13.48 10.34 -7.31
N LEU A 120 12.20 9.97 -7.24
CA LEU A 120 11.37 9.80 -8.44
C LEU A 120 11.32 11.09 -9.28
N ASN A 121 11.21 12.25 -8.64
CA ASN A 121 11.28 13.53 -9.34
C ASN A 121 12.64 13.79 -10.03
N ARG A 122 13.75 13.37 -9.42
CA ARG A 122 15.07 13.44 -10.08
C ARG A 122 15.18 12.53 -11.31
N ILE A 123 14.58 11.33 -11.25
CA ILE A 123 14.49 10.40 -12.39
C ILE A 123 13.69 11.01 -13.55
N LEU A 124 12.60 11.72 -13.25
CA LEU A 124 11.69 12.29 -14.23
C LEU A 124 12.15 13.65 -14.80
N ALA A 125 12.98 14.39 -14.08
CA ALA A 125 13.44 15.72 -14.46
C ALA A 125 14.06 15.82 -15.87
N PRO A 126 14.91 14.88 -16.36
CA PRO A 126 15.45 14.90 -17.72
C PRO A 126 14.39 14.84 -18.81
N TYR A 127 13.19 14.36 -18.50
CA TYR A 127 12.05 14.25 -19.43
C TYR A 127 11.08 15.43 -19.31
N GLY A 128 11.38 16.44 -18.52
CA GLY A 128 10.48 17.56 -18.23
C GLY A 128 9.19 17.12 -17.51
N ARG A 129 9.25 16.01 -16.76
CA ARG A 129 8.11 15.43 -16.04
C ARG A 129 8.36 15.44 -14.52
N MET A 130 7.27 15.31 -13.76
CA MET A 130 7.34 15.23 -12.31
C MET A 130 6.26 14.28 -11.77
N PHE A 131 6.55 13.69 -10.63
CA PHE A 131 5.57 12.96 -9.82
C PHE A 131 4.77 13.98 -9.02
N ALA A 132 3.50 14.12 -9.35
CA ALA A 132 2.67 15.21 -8.86
C ALA A 132 2.31 15.17 -7.37
N PRO A 133 2.09 14.02 -6.70
CA PRO A 133 1.89 13.98 -5.26
C PRO A 133 3.10 14.57 -4.53
N ASP A 134 2.87 15.63 -3.77
CA ASP A 134 3.90 16.44 -3.11
C ASP A 134 3.65 16.56 -1.60
N PRO A 135 3.61 15.42 -0.85
CA PRO A 135 3.46 15.48 0.61
C PRO A 135 4.64 16.21 1.24
N ALA A 136 4.44 16.83 2.39
CA ALA A 136 5.50 17.52 3.14
C ALA A 136 6.71 16.60 3.41
N SER A 137 6.47 15.30 3.54
CA SER A 137 7.47 14.26 3.75
C SER A 137 8.12 13.73 2.45
N LYS A 138 7.93 14.34 1.27
CA LYS A 138 8.40 13.83 -0.04
C LYS A 138 9.87 13.42 -0.09
N ASN A 139 10.71 14.02 0.76
CA ASN A 139 12.13 13.71 0.84
C ASN A 139 12.45 12.41 1.60
N SER A 140 11.46 11.83 2.27
CA SER A 140 11.57 10.59 3.05
C SER A 140 10.47 9.58 2.71
N ALA A 141 9.28 10.07 2.31
CA ALA A 141 8.17 9.21 1.93
C ALA A 141 8.48 8.43 0.64
N MET A 142 8.18 7.15 0.67
CA MET A 142 8.36 6.25 -0.47
C MET A 142 7.06 6.09 -1.25
N VAL A 143 7.17 5.85 -2.56
CA VAL A 143 6.04 5.81 -3.50
C VAL A 143 4.95 4.84 -3.04
N GLY A 144 5.31 3.66 -2.52
CA GLY A 144 4.32 2.71 -2.00
C GLY A 144 3.42 3.32 -0.93
N GLY A 145 4.01 3.97 0.08
CA GLY A 145 3.24 4.67 1.12
C GLY A 145 2.48 5.88 0.59
N ILE A 146 3.04 6.64 -0.36
CA ILE A 146 2.38 7.79 -0.99
C ILE A 146 1.12 7.34 -1.72
N ILE A 147 1.19 6.26 -2.51
CA ILE A 147 0.05 5.75 -3.27
C ILE A 147 -1.01 5.16 -2.35
N VAL A 148 -0.64 4.22 -1.46
CA VAL A 148 -1.59 3.55 -0.55
C VAL A 148 -2.33 4.56 0.33
N ASN A 149 -1.66 5.60 0.77
CA ASN A 149 -2.25 6.66 1.60
C ASN A 149 -2.99 7.73 0.77
N ASN A 150 -3.13 7.55 -0.54
CA ASN A 150 -3.65 8.56 -1.47
C ASN A 150 -3.07 9.95 -1.16
N ALA A 151 -1.77 10.00 -0.93
CA ALA A 151 -1.12 11.21 -0.48
C ALA A 151 -1.24 12.29 -1.55
N SER A 152 -1.40 13.50 -1.08
CA SER A 152 -1.45 14.70 -1.87
C SER A 152 -0.43 15.71 -1.33
N GLY A 153 -0.44 16.92 -1.78
CA GLY A 153 0.37 18.00 -1.23
C GLY A 153 -0.29 19.33 -1.52
N MET A 154 0.37 20.42 -1.19
CA MET A 154 -0.17 21.75 -1.44
C MET A 154 -0.23 22.06 -2.94
N ASN A 155 0.69 21.52 -3.73
CA ASN A 155 0.83 21.85 -5.15
C ASN A 155 -0.05 20.99 -6.08
N CYS A 156 -0.59 19.86 -5.61
CA CYS A 156 -1.34 18.94 -6.48
C CYS A 156 -2.84 19.28 -6.61
N GLY A 157 -3.37 20.21 -5.83
CA GLY A 157 -4.80 20.59 -5.86
C GLY A 157 -5.72 19.39 -5.70
N THR A 158 -6.77 19.33 -6.51
CA THR A 158 -7.68 18.18 -6.63
C THR A 158 -7.41 17.32 -7.86
N HIS A 159 -6.44 17.71 -8.70
CA HIS A 159 -6.23 17.11 -10.02
C HIS A 159 -5.08 16.09 -10.05
N ALA A 160 -4.13 16.21 -9.15
CA ALA A 160 -2.88 15.47 -9.19
C ALA A 160 -2.59 14.69 -7.89
N ASN A 161 -3.64 14.31 -7.15
CA ASN A 161 -3.56 13.36 -6.06
C ASN A 161 -3.14 11.98 -6.59
N SER A 162 -2.69 11.11 -5.71
CA SER A 162 -2.20 9.78 -6.09
C SER A 162 -3.20 8.98 -6.91
N ASP A 163 -4.48 8.97 -6.53
CA ASP A 163 -5.58 8.30 -7.25
C ASP A 163 -5.80 8.83 -8.68
N ARG A 164 -5.44 10.09 -8.94
CA ARG A 164 -5.64 10.74 -10.25
C ARG A 164 -4.55 10.45 -11.26
N ILE A 165 -3.36 10.13 -10.78
CA ILE A 165 -2.20 9.85 -11.63
C ILE A 165 -1.91 8.36 -11.78
N LEU A 166 -2.59 7.52 -11.00
CA LEU A 166 -2.40 6.08 -11.00
C LEU A 166 -3.08 5.47 -12.23
N LYS A 167 -2.30 4.79 -13.08
CA LYS A 167 -2.80 4.11 -14.28
C LYS A 167 -3.15 2.65 -14.00
N SER A 168 -2.33 1.97 -13.22
CA SER A 168 -2.51 0.57 -12.81
C SER A 168 -1.72 0.29 -11.56
N LEU A 169 -2.04 -0.81 -10.91
CA LEU A 169 -1.37 -1.28 -9.70
C LEU A 169 -1.14 -2.79 -9.78
N ARG A 170 0.00 -3.23 -9.25
CA ARG A 170 0.30 -4.63 -8.97
C ARG A 170 0.21 -4.84 -7.47
N ILE A 171 -0.71 -5.71 -7.04
CA ILE A 171 -1.14 -5.87 -5.65
C ILE A 171 -0.92 -7.32 -5.24
N ILE A 172 -0.49 -7.53 -4.00
CA ILE A 172 -0.49 -8.84 -3.35
C ILE A 172 -1.53 -8.79 -2.23
N LEU A 173 -2.55 -9.66 -2.32
CA LEU A 173 -3.61 -9.76 -1.32
C LEU A 173 -3.14 -10.51 -0.07
N ALA A 174 -3.94 -10.46 0.99
CA ALA A 174 -3.61 -11.08 2.28
C ALA A 174 -3.38 -12.61 2.19
N ASP A 175 -4.03 -13.30 1.25
CA ASP A 175 -3.84 -14.73 0.99
C ASP A 175 -2.61 -15.04 0.10
N GLY A 176 -1.88 -14.01 -0.34
CA GLY A 176 -0.74 -14.11 -1.23
C GLY A 176 -1.10 -14.07 -2.72
N THR A 177 -2.38 -13.90 -3.09
CA THR A 177 -2.78 -13.78 -4.50
C THR A 177 -2.24 -12.49 -5.10
N LEU A 178 -1.59 -12.59 -6.25
CA LEU A 178 -1.08 -11.46 -6.99
C LEU A 178 -2.10 -11.02 -8.06
N LEU A 179 -2.40 -9.71 -8.06
CA LEU A 179 -3.25 -9.07 -9.07
C LEU A 179 -2.45 -7.95 -9.75
N ASP A 180 -2.27 -8.07 -11.06
CA ASP A 180 -1.78 -6.98 -11.91
C ASP A 180 -2.96 -6.38 -12.68
N THR A 181 -3.33 -5.15 -12.34
CA THR A 181 -4.48 -4.47 -12.97
C THR A 181 -4.19 -3.94 -14.37
N ALA A 182 -2.94 -4.03 -14.85
CA ALA A 182 -2.57 -3.74 -16.23
C ALA A 182 -2.64 -4.97 -17.14
N ASP A 183 -2.76 -6.17 -16.57
CA ASP A 183 -2.74 -7.45 -17.28
C ASP A 183 -4.14 -8.08 -17.30
N GLU A 184 -4.71 -8.24 -18.48
CA GLU A 184 -6.06 -8.82 -18.66
C GLU A 184 -6.13 -10.29 -18.23
N ASP A 185 -5.06 -11.07 -18.43
CA ASP A 185 -5.01 -12.48 -17.98
C ASP A 185 -4.98 -12.55 -16.44
N SER A 186 -4.24 -11.65 -15.79
CA SER A 186 -4.23 -11.53 -14.34
C SER A 186 -5.60 -11.15 -13.78
N LYS A 187 -6.29 -10.20 -14.41
CA LYS A 187 -7.67 -9.82 -14.03
C LYS A 187 -8.65 -10.99 -14.22
N ALA A 188 -8.55 -11.71 -15.32
CA ALA A 188 -9.40 -12.88 -15.59
C ALA A 188 -9.16 -14.02 -14.59
N ALA A 189 -7.90 -14.28 -14.24
CA ALA A 189 -7.53 -15.26 -13.22
C ALA A 189 -8.08 -14.84 -11.84
N PHE A 190 -7.94 -13.56 -11.48
CA PHE A 190 -8.48 -13.02 -10.24
C PHE A 190 -10.00 -13.11 -10.15
N ALA A 191 -10.72 -12.79 -11.21
CA ALA A 191 -12.18 -12.90 -11.25
C ALA A 191 -12.67 -14.34 -11.01
N LYS A 192 -11.88 -15.36 -11.42
CA LYS A 192 -12.18 -16.77 -11.18
C LYS A 192 -11.86 -17.21 -9.75
N SER A 193 -10.76 -16.73 -9.18
CA SER A 193 -10.30 -17.12 -7.83
C SER A 193 -10.99 -16.35 -6.72
N HIS A 194 -11.39 -15.09 -6.94
CA HIS A 194 -11.96 -14.17 -5.95
C HIS A 194 -13.31 -13.58 -6.38
N PRO A 195 -14.27 -14.41 -6.85
CA PRO A 195 -15.56 -13.89 -7.34
C PRO A 195 -16.36 -13.18 -6.25
N ALA A 196 -16.27 -13.63 -4.99
CA ALA A 196 -16.99 -13.01 -3.89
C ALA A 196 -16.54 -11.56 -3.66
N LEU A 197 -15.22 -11.33 -3.56
CA LEU A 197 -14.64 -9.99 -3.37
C LEU A 197 -15.01 -9.06 -4.53
N LEU A 198 -14.92 -9.55 -5.76
CA LEU A 198 -15.24 -8.75 -6.94
C LEU A 198 -16.74 -8.40 -6.99
N ASN A 199 -17.62 -9.35 -6.64
CA ASN A 199 -19.06 -9.13 -6.58
C ASN A 199 -19.43 -8.13 -5.48
N GLU A 200 -18.76 -8.14 -4.33
CA GLU A 200 -18.98 -7.14 -3.28
C GLU A 200 -18.60 -5.73 -3.75
N ILE A 201 -17.46 -5.56 -4.42
CA ILE A 201 -17.05 -4.27 -5.00
C ILE A 201 -18.11 -3.77 -5.99
N ILE A 202 -18.61 -4.67 -6.84
CA ILE A 202 -19.68 -4.35 -7.81
C ILE A 202 -20.97 -3.95 -7.09
N ALA A 203 -21.38 -4.71 -6.06
CA ALA A 203 -22.60 -4.43 -5.31
C ALA A 203 -22.52 -3.08 -4.57
N ILE A 204 -21.40 -2.75 -3.95
CA ILE A 204 -21.16 -1.44 -3.33
C ILE A 204 -21.24 -0.33 -4.39
N ARG A 205 -20.58 -0.50 -5.54
CA ARG A 205 -20.62 0.45 -6.65
C ARG A 205 -22.06 0.71 -7.11
N ASP A 206 -22.80 -0.35 -7.36
CA ASP A 206 -24.15 -0.27 -7.91
C ASP A 206 -25.12 0.31 -6.87
N GLY A 207 -24.97 -0.02 -5.59
CA GLY A 207 -25.70 0.60 -4.48
C GLY A 207 -25.46 2.10 -4.37
N ILE A 208 -24.20 2.54 -4.44
CA ILE A 208 -23.86 3.98 -4.46
C ILE A 208 -24.46 4.67 -5.68
N ARG A 209 -24.44 4.02 -6.84
CA ARG A 209 -24.97 4.61 -8.09
C ARG A 209 -26.50 4.68 -8.15
N ALA A 210 -27.18 3.79 -7.45
CA ALA A 210 -28.65 3.82 -7.34
C ALA A 210 -29.15 4.96 -6.43
N ASP A 211 -28.34 5.46 -5.51
CA ASP A 211 -28.68 6.54 -4.59
C ASP A 211 -28.22 7.90 -5.13
N GLU A 212 -29.15 8.66 -5.72
CA GLU A 212 -28.85 9.98 -6.31
C GLU A 212 -28.38 11.00 -5.27
N GLU A 213 -28.93 10.97 -4.05
CA GLU A 213 -28.52 11.88 -3.00
C GLU A 213 -27.08 11.57 -2.52
N LEU A 214 -26.76 10.29 -2.32
CA LEU A 214 -25.41 9.87 -1.97
C LEU A 214 -24.41 10.23 -3.07
N LYS A 215 -24.74 10.04 -4.35
CA LYS A 215 -23.89 10.45 -5.47
C LYS A 215 -23.65 11.96 -5.47
N ARG A 216 -24.69 12.75 -5.22
CA ARG A 216 -24.59 14.22 -5.13
C ARG A 216 -23.64 14.63 -4.00
N ARG A 217 -23.78 14.01 -2.82
CA ARG A 217 -22.91 14.26 -1.66
C ARG A 217 -21.46 13.87 -1.93
N ILE A 218 -21.22 12.73 -2.55
CA ILE A 218 -19.87 12.28 -2.92
C ILE A 218 -19.25 13.29 -3.91
N ARG A 219 -19.95 13.64 -4.99
CA ARG A 219 -19.44 14.63 -5.97
C ARG A 219 -19.11 15.97 -5.32
N PHE A 220 -19.97 16.46 -4.44
CA PHE A 220 -19.73 17.70 -3.72
C PHE A 220 -18.51 17.59 -2.81
N LYS A 221 -18.38 16.50 -2.04
CA LYS A 221 -17.26 16.30 -1.12
C LYS A 221 -15.91 16.24 -1.85
N TYR A 222 -15.87 15.65 -3.04
CA TYR A 222 -14.65 15.51 -3.84
C TYR A 222 -14.46 16.62 -4.90
N SER A 223 -15.33 17.63 -4.95
CA SER A 223 -15.08 18.86 -5.71
C SER A 223 -14.03 19.76 -5.05
N ILE A 224 -13.79 19.56 -3.76
CA ILE A 224 -12.72 20.17 -3.00
C ILE A 224 -11.73 19.09 -2.55
N LYS A 225 -10.55 19.50 -2.11
CA LYS A 225 -9.55 18.56 -1.59
C LYS A 225 -10.11 17.80 -0.38
N ASN A 226 -10.22 16.49 -0.50
CA ASN A 226 -10.64 15.61 0.58
C ASN A 226 -9.63 14.48 0.76
N VAL A 227 -9.11 14.36 1.97
CA VAL A 227 -8.10 13.38 2.35
C VAL A 227 -8.52 12.54 3.56
N THR A 228 -9.82 12.53 3.87
CA THR A 228 -10.40 11.82 5.03
C THR A 228 -11.17 10.59 4.58
N GLY A 229 -10.89 9.44 5.19
CA GLY A 229 -11.56 8.16 4.94
C GLY A 229 -11.23 7.55 3.56
N LEU A 230 -11.94 6.50 3.20
CA LEU A 230 -11.82 5.86 1.89
C LEU A 230 -12.33 6.77 0.78
N ASN A 231 -11.65 6.78 -0.36
CA ASN A 231 -12.07 7.56 -1.53
C ASN A 231 -13.26 6.87 -2.21
N LEU A 232 -14.46 7.45 -2.06
CA LEU A 232 -15.70 6.92 -2.66
C LEU A 232 -15.92 7.38 -4.10
N LEU A 233 -15.17 8.37 -4.60
CA LEU A 233 -15.35 8.90 -5.94
C LEU A 233 -15.13 7.86 -7.06
N PRO A 234 -14.18 6.91 -6.96
CA PRO A 234 -13.99 5.85 -7.94
C PRO A 234 -15.24 5.02 -8.22
N PHE A 235 -16.08 4.76 -7.21
CA PHE A 235 -17.33 4.02 -7.38
C PHE A 235 -18.34 4.73 -8.31
N ILE A 236 -18.26 6.05 -8.41
CA ILE A 236 -19.09 6.82 -9.33
C ILE A 236 -18.41 6.99 -10.70
N THR A 237 -17.08 7.08 -10.72
CA THR A 237 -16.30 7.45 -11.90
C THR A 237 -16.03 6.26 -12.82
N PHE A 238 -15.69 5.10 -12.27
CA PHE A 238 -15.22 3.93 -13.05
C PHE A 238 -16.29 2.85 -13.13
N ASN A 239 -16.49 2.32 -14.34
CA ASN A 239 -17.34 1.14 -14.57
C ASN A 239 -16.59 -0.17 -14.26
N ASP A 240 -15.29 -0.20 -14.55
CA ASP A 240 -14.43 -1.33 -14.27
C ASP A 240 -14.20 -1.49 -12.76
N PRO A 241 -14.61 -2.62 -12.15
CA PRO A 241 -14.40 -2.85 -10.72
C PRO A 241 -12.92 -2.95 -10.34
N PHE A 242 -12.04 -3.32 -11.26
CA PHE A 242 -10.60 -3.31 -11.01
C PHE A 242 -10.09 -1.87 -10.88
N ALA A 243 -10.54 -0.94 -11.73
CA ALA A 243 -10.21 0.47 -11.60
C ALA A 243 -10.70 1.05 -10.27
N VAL A 244 -11.89 0.66 -9.80
CA VAL A 244 -12.39 1.04 -8.48
C VAL A 244 -11.48 0.49 -7.39
N SER A 245 -11.08 -0.80 -7.46
CA SER A 245 -10.34 -1.46 -6.39
C SER A 245 -8.98 -0.83 -6.08
N TYR A 246 -8.26 -0.31 -7.09
CA TYR A 246 -6.95 0.31 -6.87
C TYR A 246 -6.98 1.83 -6.65
N THR A 247 -8.09 2.50 -6.93
CA THR A 247 -8.20 3.97 -6.75
C THR A 247 -8.89 4.38 -5.46
N HIS A 248 -9.63 3.49 -4.79
CA HIS A 248 -10.22 3.78 -3.48
C HIS A 248 -9.33 3.37 -2.30
N LEU A 249 -8.18 2.76 -2.56
CA LEU A 249 -7.22 2.36 -1.55
C LEU A 249 -6.75 3.58 -0.74
N ARG A 250 -7.04 3.55 0.54
CA ARG A 250 -6.48 4.45 1.53
C ARG A 250 -6.16 3.63 2.77
N ALA A 251 -5.02 3.91 3.38
CA ALA A 251 -4.71 3.35 4.67
C ALA A 251 -5.79 3.78 5.67
N HIS A 252 -6.34 2.83 6.41
CA HIS A 252 -7.25 3.12 7.51
C HIS A 252 -6.52 4.01 8.52
N GLU A 253 -7.00 5.24 8.69
CA GLU A 253 -6.79 5.90 9.95
C GLU A 253 -7.65 5.12 10.95
N THR A 254 -7.02 4.34 11.81
CA THR A 254 -7.71 3.80 12.98
C THR A 254 -8.10 4.98 13.82
N VAL A 255 -9.37 5.36 13.77
CA VAL A 255 -9.98 6.13 14.82
C VAL A 255 -10.03 5.16 15.99
N LEU A 256 -9.18 5.38 16.97
CA LEU A 256 -9.33 4.77 18.26
C LEU A 256 -10.54 5.46 18.89
N ASP A 257 -11.68 4.75 18.94
CA ASP A 257 -12.78 5.09 19.83
C ASP A 257 -12.35 4.86 21.28
#